data_00e0087f2f701363dba5645637a41492
#
_entry.id   00e0087f2f701363dba5645637a41492
#
_cell.length_a   1.000
_cell.length_b   1.000
_cell.length_c   1.000
_cell.angle_alpha   90.00
_cell.angle_beta   90.00
_cell.angle_gamma   90.00
#
_symmetry.space_group_name_H-M   'P 1'
#
loop_
_entity.id
_entity.type
_entity.pdbx_description
1 polymer ?
#
loop_
_entity_poly.entity_id
_entity_poly.type
_entity_poly.pdbx_seq_one_letter_code
_entity_poly.pdbx_strand_id
1 'polypeptide(L)'
;MSSPSKDAIPCLSKLYRLQWEKAQDAYVLLYPEGMVKLNESAGEILSRVDGTKSISCITEELEKKFGVSDLLDDVLSFVELASQQGWLISDNANREEKVDDK
;
A
#
# COMPACT_ATOMS: atom_id res chain seq x y z
N MET A 1 -13.45 6.77 10.95
CA MET A 1 -12.42 6.76 10.47
C MET A 1 -12.22 7.40 9.25
N SER A 2 -11.28 7.95 9.00
CA SER A 2 -11.10 8.72 7.84
C SER A 2 -10.18 8.02 6.87
N SER A 3 -10.19 8.48 5.65
CA SER A 3 -9.34 7.94 4.63
C SER A 3 -7.92 8.36 4.87
N PRO A 4 -6.96 7.64 4.33
CA PRO A 4 -5.58 8.03 4.48
C PRO A 4 -5.31 9.37 3.77
N SER A 5 -4.36 10.10 4.28
CA SER A 5 -3.95 11.35 3.69
C SER A 5 -2.90 11.07 2.62
N LYS A 6 -2.81 11.91 1.61
CA LYS A 6 -1.80 11.75 0.60
C LYS A 6 -0.38 11.86 1.17
N ASP A 7 -0.24 12.44 2.36
CA ASP A 7 1.05 12.57 3.00
C ASP A 7 1.38 11.40 3.92
N ALA A 8 0.47 10.49 4.10
CA ALA A 8 0.71 9.32 4.92
C ALA A 8 1.76 8.43 4.28
N ILE A 9 2.52 7.75 5.10
CA ILE A 9 3.57 6.85 4.62
C ILE A 9 3.15 5.44 4.97
N PRO A 10 2.61 4.70 4.01
CA PRO A 10 2.13 3.36 4.32
C PRO A 10 3.27 2.36 4.49
N CYS A 11 3.02 1.35 5.27
CA CYS A 11 3.95 0.26 5.47
C CYS A 11 3.21 -1.04 5.34
N LEU A 12 3.87 -2.04 4.82
CA LEU A 12 3.27 -3.37 4.75
C LEU A 12 3.24 -3.96 6.15
N SER A 13 2.11 -4.54 6.53
CA SER A 13 2.00 -5.21 7.81
C SER A 13 3.02 -6.34 7.88
N LYS A 14 3.59 -6.58 9.05
CA LYS A 14 4.60 -7.60 9.23
C LYS A 14 4.09 -9.02 8.99
N LEU A 15 2.78 -9.19 8.99
CA LEU A 15 2.22 -10.50 8.72
C LEU A 15 2.25 -10.85 7.24
N TYR A 16 2.49 -9.87 6.39
CA TYR A 16 2.41 -10.05 4.96
C TYR A 16 3.73 -9.83 4.28
N ARG A 17 3.96 -10.55 3.18
CA ARG A 17 5.17 -10.39 2.40
C ARG A 17 4.78 -10.27 0.93
N LEU A 18 5.30 -9.27 0.26
CA LEU A 18 5.06 -9.11 -1.16
C LEU A 18 6.12 -9.90 -1.93
N GLN A 19 5.70 -10.66 -2.91
CA GLN A 19 6.62 -11.46 -3.69
C GLN A 19 6.22 -11.48 -5.16
N TRP A 20 7.19 -11.39 -6.04
CA TRP A 20 6.92 -11.51 -7.46
C TRP A 20 6.91 -12.99 -7.83
N GLU A 21 5.81 -13.44 -8.45
CA GLU A 21 5.68 -14.83 -8.85
C GLU A 21 5.86 -14.93 -10.34
N LYS A 22 7.01 -15.43 -10.75
CA LYS A 22 7.34 -15.51 -12.14
C LYS A 22 6.37 -16.38 -12.93
N ALA A 23 5.98 -17.49 -12.35
CA ALA A 23 5.07 -18.40 -13.02
C ALA A 23 3.71 -17.76 -13.30
N GLN A 24 3.29 -16.82 -12.47
CA GLN A 24 2.02 -16.17 -12.66
C GLN A 24 2.16 -14.80 -13.29
N ASP A 25 3.39 -14.34 -13.44
CA ASP A 25 3.66 -13.02 -13.99
C ASP A 25 2.92 -11.95 -13.19
N ALA A 26 2.94 -12.07 -11.88
CA ALA A 26 2.19 -11.19 -11.01
C ALA A 26 2.79 -11.16 -9.62
N TYR A 27 2.48 -10.10 -8.89
CA TYR A 27 2.85 -10.04 -7.49
C TYR A 27 1.80 -10.80 -6.66
N VAL A 28 2.24 -11.40 -5.60
CA VAL A 28 1.35 -12.03 -4.64
C VAL A 28 1.70 -11.54 -3.25
N LEU A 29 0.72 -11.58 -2.37
CA LEU A 29 0.90 -11.19 -0.99
C LEU A 29 0.80 -12.46 -0.17
N LEU A 30 1.88 -12.82 0.48
CA LEU A 30 1.94 -14.05 1.26
C LEU A 30 1.65 -13.78 2.72
N TYR A 31 0.93 -14.67 3.37
CA TYR A 31 0.66 -14.55 4.80
C TYR A 31 0.50 -15.97 5.36
N PRO A 32 0.46 -16.12 6.69
CA PRO A 32 0.53 -17.46 7.28
C PRO A 32 -0.51 -18.45 6.77
N GLU A 33 -1.73 -17.99 6.47
CA GLU A 33 -2.77 -18.89 6.03
C GLU A 33 -2.87 -19.05 4.51
N GLY A 34 -2.05 -18.37 3.75
CA GLY A 34 -2.17 -18.49 2.29
C GLY A 34 -1.56 -17.35 1.53
N MET A 35 -2.15 -17.02 0.39
CA MET A 35 -1.66 -15.92 -0.40
C MET A 35 -2.78 -15.27 -1.18
N VAL A 36 -2.56 -14.02 -1.56
CA VAL A 36 -3.50 -13.27 -2.38
C VAL A 36 -2.80 -12.91 -3.67
N LYS A 37 -3.38 -13.26 -4.80
CA LYS A 37 -2.82 -12.86 -6.07
C LYS A 37 -3.29 -11.44 -6.35
N LEU A 38 -2.38 -10.56 -6.68
CA LEU A 38 -2.71 -9.16 -6.89
C LEU A 38 -2.86 -8.87 -8.37
N ASN A 39 -3.76 -7.93 -8.69
CA ASN A 39 -3.83 -7.48 -10.08
C ASN A 39 -2.69 -6.53 -10.31
N GLU A 40 -2.52 -6.08 -11.54
CA GLU A 40 -1.40 -5.25 -11.88
C GLU A 40 -1.34 -3.97 -11.08
N SER A 41 -2.45 -3.29 -10.93
CA SER A 41 -2.49 -2.04 -10.18
C SER A 41 -2.08 -2.22 -8.73
N ALA A 42 -2.65 -3.22 -8.09
CA ALA A 42 -2.33 -3.48 -6.69
C ALA A 42 -0.86 -3.83 -6.51
N GLY A 43 -0.34 -4.64 -7.41
CA GLY A 43 1.06 -5.03 -7.35
C GLY A 43 1.99 -3.85 -7.52
N GLU A 44 1.66 -2.95 -8.45
CA GLU A 44 2.48 -1.78 -8.68
C GLU A 44 2.50 -0.86 -7.48
N ILE A 45 1.35 -0.67 -6.85
CA ILE A 45 1.29 0.19 -5.68
C ILE A 45 2.07 -0.43 -4.53
N LEU A 46 1.80 -1.70 -4.24
CA LEU A 46 2.45 -2.35 -3.10
C LEU A 46 3.95 -2.51 -3.29
N SER A 47 4.41 -2.66 -4.53
CA SER A 47 5.83 -2.80 -4.77
C SER A 47 6.60 -1.53 -4.43
N ARG A 48 5.91 -0.40 -4.32
CA ARG A 48 6.53 0.87 -3.98
C ARG A 48 6.37 1.24 -2.52
N VAL A 49 5.66 0.42 -1.75
CA VAL A 49 5.46 0.66 -0.33
C VAL A 49 6.69 0.13 0.40
N ASP A 50 7.52 1.03 0.92
CA ASP A 50 8.74 0.62 1.59
C ASP A 50 8.90 1.28 2.95
N GLY A 51 7.87 1.94 3.44
CA GLY A 51 7.94 2.58 4.75
C GLY A 51 8.57 3.95 4.72
N THR A 52 8.97 4.44 3.54
CA THR A 52 9.59 5.76 3.44
C THR A 52 8.87 6.68 2.46
N LYS A 53 8.09 6.14 1.54
CA LYS A 53 7.42 6.96 0.54
C LYS A 53 6.01 7.29 0.95
N SER A 54 5.62 8.54 0.75
CA SER A 54 4.25 8.93 1.00
C SER A 54 3.36 8.45 -0.13
N ILE A 55 2.07 8.44 0.09
CA ILE A 55 1.12 8.05 -0.94
C ILE A 55 1.28 8.98 -2.14
N SER A 56 1.51 10.27 -1.90
CA SER A 56 1.72 11.22 -2.97
C SER A 56 2.94 10.85 -3.82
N CYS A 57 4.02 10.44 -3.17
CA CYS A 57 5.23 10.05 -3.87
C CYS A 57 4.99 8.80 -4.72
N ILE A 58 4.30 7.82 -4.16
CA ILE A 58 3.98 6.59 -4.87
C ILE A 58 3.14 6.92 -6.09
N THR A 59 2.16 7.81 -5.91
CA THR A 59 1.28 8.22 -7.00
C THR A 59 2.08 8.85 -8.14
N GLU A 60 3.01 9.74 -7.80
CA GLU A 60 3.79 10.39 -8.82
C GLU A 60 4.65 9.41 -9.60
N GLU A 61 5.21 8.43 -8.92
CA GLU A 61 6.01 7.42 -9.61
C GLU A 61 5.17 6.61 -10.58
N LEU A 62 3.95 6.29 -10.18
CA LEU A 62 3.07 5.51 -11.04
C LEU A 62 2.61 6.33 -12.23
N GLU A 63 2.32 7.60 -12.01
CA GLU A 63 1.89 8.46 -13.09
C GLU A 63 3.00 8.58 -14.13
N LYS A 64 4.24 8.64 -13.69
CA LYS A 64 5.33 8.74 -14.61
C LYS A 64 5.53 7.42 -15.35
N LYS A 65 5.45 6.32 -14.65
CA LYS A 65 5.66 5.02 -15.25
C LYS A 65 4.66 4.73 -16.35
N PHE A 66 3.40 5.05 -16.11
CA PHE A 66 2.35 4.74 -17.05
C PHE A 66 1.97 5.88 -17.98
N GLY A 67 2.59 7.04 -17.80
CA GLY A 67 2.30 8.18 -18.66
C GLY A 67 0.91 8.73 -18.51
N VAL A 68 0.37 8.71 -17.30
CA VAL A 68 -0.99 9.16 -17.04
C VAL A 68 -0.99 10.16 -15.90
N SER A 69 -2.15 10.74 -15.61
CA SER A 69 -2.26 11.68 -14.51
C SER A 69 -3.50 11.38 -13.71
N ASP A 70 -3.67 12.08 -12.63
CA ASP A 70 -4.85 11.95 -11.78
C ASP A 70 -5.05 10.59 -11.17
N LEU A 71 -3.98 9.93 -10.78
CA LEU A 71 -4.07 8.63 -10.14
C LEU A 71 -4.24 8.71 -8.63
N LEU A 72 -4.13 9.90 -8.05
CA LEU A 72 -4.12 10.00 -6.59
C LEU A 72 -5.35 9.37 -5.94
N ASP A 73 -6.54 9.65 -6.47
CA ASP A 73 -7.76 9.10 -5.88
C ASP A 73 -7.78 7.59 -5.96
N ASP A 74 -7.27 7.03 -7.05
CA ASP A 74 -7.21 5.59 -7.21
C ASP A 74 -6.23 4.98 -6.21
N VAL A 75 -5.09 5.62 -6.02
CA VAL A 75 -4.09 5.12 -5.08
C VAL A 75 -4.63 5.23 -3.65
N LEU A 76 -5.28 6.35 -3.32
CA LEU A 76 -5.86 6.50 -1.99
C LEU A 76 -6.93 5.46 -1.72
N SER A 77 -7.77 5.18 -2.71
CA SER A 77 -8.82 4.18 -2.55
C SER A 77 -8.22 2.80 -2.32
N PHE A 78 -7.17 2.48 -3.06
CA PHE A 78 -6.52 1.19 -2.87
C PHE A 78 -5.88 1.10 -1.50
N VAL A 79 -5.21 2.15 -1.05
CA VAL A 79 -4.55 2.14 0.25
C VAL A 79 -5.59 1.98 1.35
N GLU A 80 -6.75 2.63 1.20
CA GLU A 80 -7.80 2.50 2.18
C GLU A 80 -8.30 1.06 2.23
N LEU A 81 -8.53 0.45 1.08
CA LEU A 81 -8.97 -0.92 1.03
C LEU A 81 -7.92 -1.85 1.64
N ALA A 82 -6.67 -1.66 1.28
CA ALA A 82 -5.60 -2.52 1.79
C ALA A 82 -5.45 -2.37 3.30
N SER A 83 -5.66 -1.17 3.81
CA SER A 83 -5.61 -0.94 5.25
C SER A 83 -6.74 -1.66 5.95
N GLN A 84 -7.92 -1.66 5.35
CA GLN A 84 -9.05 -2.35 5.94
C GLN A 84 -8.83 -3.86 5.94
N GLN A 85 -8.11 -4.37 4.96
CA GLN A 85 -7.80 -5.79 4.91
C GLN A 85 -6.66 -6.17 5.85
N GLY A 86 -6.03 -5.18 6.44
CA GLY A 86 -4.90 -5.45 7.33
C GLY A 86 -3.58 -5.60 6.61
N TRP A 87 -3.53 -5.34 5.31
CA TRP A 87 -2.30 -5.48 4.54
C TRP A 87 -1.32 -4.34 4.80
N LEU A 88 -1.86 -3.13 4.98
CA LEU A 88 -1.05 -1.94 5.18
C LEU A 88 -1.37 -1.24 6.49
N ILE A 89 -0.37 -0.62 7.04
CA ILE A 89 -0.57 0.26 8.19
C ILE A 89 0.01 1.61 7.81
N SER A 90 -0.45 2.65 8.47
CA SER A 90 0.01 3.99 8.17
C SER A 90 0.79 4.52 9.35
N ASP A 91 1.98 5.02 9.07
CA ASP A 91 2.79 5.56 10.10
C ASP A 91 2.14 6.71 10.83
N ASN A 92 1.45 7.56 10.12
CA ASN A 92 0.77 8.66 10.74
C ASN A 92 -0.23 8.21 11.74
N ALA A 93 -1.03 7.25 11.41
CA ALA A 93 -2.04 6.78 12.32
C ALA A 93 -1.39 6.18 13.53
N ASN A 94 -0.31 5.48 13.36
CA ASN A 94 0.32 4.90 14.47
C ASN A 94 0.81 5.91 15.41
N ARG A 95 1.38 6.97 14.92
CA ARG A 95 1.87 7.94 15.79
C ARG A 95 0.87 8.58 16.56
N GLU A 96 -0.25 8.82 15.98
CA GLU A 96 -1.24 9.43 16.66
C GLU A 96 -1.73 8.71 17.75
N GLU A 97 -1.91 7.56 17.61
CA GLU A 97 -2.48 6.99 18.64
C GLU A 97 -1.64 6.58 19.65
N LYS A 98 -0.54 6.63 19.53
CA LYS A 98 0.18 6.35 20.52
C LYS A 98 0.17 7.05 21.54
N VAL A 99 -0.22 7.71 21.53
CA VAL A 99 -0.22 8.43 22.49
C VAL A 99 -1.08 8.07 23.44
N ASP A 100 -1.46 7.76 23.69
CA ASP A 100 -2.28 7.49 24.54
C ASP A 100 -2.29 6.60 25.24
N ASP A 101 -1.99 6.46 25.15
CA ASP A 101 -2.13 5.84 25.84
C ASP A 101 -1.88 5.47 26.57
N LYS A 102 -1.79 5.61 26.50
CA LYS A 102 -1.58 5.41 27.19
C LYS A 102 -1.52 5.23 27.82
#